data_6d96550b4f981b45baf50e6018f80ce8
#
_entry.id   6d96550b4f981b45baf50e6018f80ce8
#
_cell.length_a   1.000
_cell.length_b   1.000
_cell.length_c   1.000
_cell.angle_alpha   90.00
_cell.angle_beta   90.00
_cell.angle_gamma   90.00
#
_symmetry.space_group_name_H-M   'P 1'
#
loop_
_entity.id
_entity.type
_entity.pdbx_description
1 polymer ?
#
loop_
_entity_poly.entity_id
_entity_poly.type
_entity_poly.pdbx_seq_one_letter_code
_entity_poly.pdbx_strand_id
1 'polypeptide(L)'
;MWYTDFDALPVRYDRQKKFSREKTRMRKWTAVLCAVLLAVCVFVPGAAAAGPALSATRAYCIIDADTGLVLAQQNMNEELHPASITKVMTLGLACEKAQGNWDGVKLTVSHDDVYSLAGTDSSHIALLEGEQVPLTDALYATQMASANDAANLLAEYIGGGTIDGGVEKMNEQAEQLGLKHTHFANPHGISGDDH
;
A
#
# COMPACT_ATOMS: atom_id res chain seq x y z
N MET A 1 58.14 -55.43 -53.20
CA MET A 1 56.97 -56.20 -52.71
C MET A 1 56.81 -55.91 -51.24
N TRP A 2 55.83 -55.08 -50.91
CA TRP A 2 55.04 -55.12 -49.70
C TRP A 2 54.01 -53.97 -49.77
N TYR A 3 52.79 -54.36 -49.91
CA TYR A 3 51.54 -53.59 -49.95
C TYR A 3 51.20 -53.22 -48.51
N THR A 4 50.83 -52.00 -48.28
CA THR A 4 50.02 -51.65 -47.08
C THR A 4 48.91 -50.74 -47.48
N ASP A 5 47.72 -51.33 -47.49
CA ASP A 5 46.43 -50.69 -47.63
C ASP A 5 46.16 -49.76 -46.47
N PHE A 6 45.83 -48.48 -46.79
CA PHE A 6 45.41 -47.49 -45.84
C PHE A 6 43.99 -46.98 -46.14
N ASP A 7 43.06 -47.93 -46.26
CA ASP A 7 41.66 -47.60 -46.51
C ASP A 7 40.74 -47.50 -45.26
N ALA A 8 41.31 -47.15 -44.08
CA ALA A 8 40.53 -47.17 -42.84
C ALA A 8 40.26 -45.78 -42.20
N LEU A 9 40.58 -44.67 -42.88
CA LEU A 9 40.52 -43.36 -42.24
C LEU A 9 39.22 -42.54 -42.39
N PRO A 10 38.30 -42.68 -43.37
CA PRO A 10 37.15 -41.81 -43.50
C PRO A 10 36.01 -42.10 -42.50
N VAL A 11 35.85 -43.35 -42.05
CA VAL A 11 34.71 -43.74 -41.21
C VAL A 11 34.85 -43.23 -39.77
N ARG A 12 36.08 -43.11 -39.25
CA ARG A 12 36.30 -42.61 -37.88
C ARG A 12 36.10 -41.12 -37.71
N TYR A 13 36.40 -40.33 -38.75
CA TYR A 13 36.25 -38.88 -38.78
C TYR A 13 34.77 -38.46 -38.82
N ASP A 14 33.96 -39.17 -39.55
CA ASP A 14 32.53 -38.87 -39.69
C ASP A 14 31.73 -39.18 -38.40
N ARG A 15 32.05 -40.24 -37.68
CA ARG A 15 31.49 -40.57 -36.38
C ARG A 15 31.79 -39.50 -35.32
N GLN A 16 33.03 -38.97 -35.30
CA GLN A 16 33.38 -37.91 -34.35
C GLN A 16 32.64 -36.61 -34.63
N LYS A 17 32.46 -36.22 -35.88
CA LYS A 17 31.67 -35.05 -36.26
C LYS A 17 30.18 -35.21 -35.92
N LYS A 18 29.61 -36.39 -36.12
CA LYS A 18 28.22 -36.67 -35.76
C LYS A 18 28.01 -36.58 -34.24
N PHE A 19 28.91 -37.20 -33.46
CA PHE A 19 28.86 -37.16 -31.99
C PHE A 19 29.05 -35.74 -31.42
N SER A 20 29.93 -34.95 -32.01
CA SER A 20 30.15 -33.54 -31.65
C SER A 20 28.90 -32.67 -31.95
N ARG A 21 28.24 -32.90 -33.10
CA ARG A 21 27.00 -32.20 -33.46
C ARG A 21 25.82 -32.56 -32.55
N GLU A 22 25.69 -33.82 -32.16
CA GLU A 22 24.67 -34.28 -31.22
C GLU A 22 24.89 -33.71 -29.82
N LYS A 23 26.15 -33.70 -29.34
CA LYS A 23 26.51 -33.10 -28.05
C LYS A 23 26.22 -31.60 -28.00
N THR A 24 26.53 -30.89 -29.11
CA THR A 24 26.23 -29.45 -29.22
C THR A 24 24.71 -29.18 -29.29
N ARG A 25 23.97 -30.07 -29.99
CA ARG A 25 22.49 -29.97 -30.07
C ARG A 25 21.84 -30.23 -28.72
N MET A 26 22.28 -31.25 -27.98
CA MET A 26 21.80 -31.53 -26.62
C MET A 26 22.06 -30.35 -25.66
N ARG A 27 23.28 -29.77 -25.69
CA ARG A 27 23.60 -28.59 -24.86
C ARG A 27 22.72 -27.39 -25.17
N LYS A 28 22.34 -27.19 -26.44
CA LYS A 28 21.39 -26.13 -26.83
C LYS A 28 20.01 -26.41 -26.29
N TRP A 29 19.50 -27.63 -26.40
CA TRP A 29 18.20 -28.02 -25.88
C TRP A 29 18.13 -27.98 -24.34
N THR A 30 19.17 -28.39 -23.64
CA THR A 30 19.25 -28.24 -22.18
C THR A 30 19.28 -26.77 -21.75
N ALA A 31 20.01 -25.92 -22.46
CA ALA A 31 20.02 -24.49 -22.18
C ALA A 31 18.63 -23.83 -22.40
N VAL A 32 17.94 -24.22 -23.49
CA VAL A 32 16.57 -23.76 -23.75
C VAL A 32 15.60 -24.26 -22.68
N LEU A 33 15.70 -25.53 -22.29
CA LEU A 33 14.87 -26.11 -21.24
C LEU A 33 15.09 -25.41 -19.89
N CYS A 34 16.34 -25.15 -19.52
CA CYS A 34 16.67 -24.39 -18.30
C CYS A 34 16.15 -22.94 -18.37
N ALA A 35 16.26 -22.29 -19.53
CA ALA A 35 15.73 -20.94 -19.71
C ALA A 35 14.19 -20.89 -19.60
N VAL A 36 13.50 -21.90 -20.17
CA VAL A 36 12.04 -22.04 -20.06
C VAL A 36 11.62 -22.32 -18.61
N LEU A 37 12.34 -23.21 -17.91
CA LEU A 37 12.07 -23.49 -16.49
C LEU A 37 12.30 -22.25 -15.61
N LEU A 38 13.37 -21.49 -15.86
CA LEU A 38 13.61 -20.21 -15.17
C LEU A 38 12.53 -19.18 -15.47
N ALA A 39 12.08 -19.07 -16.72
CA ALA A 39 11.00 -18.17 -17.10
C ALA A 39 9.67 -18.55 -16.45
N VAL A 40 9.36 -19.84 -16.33
CA VAL A 40 8.16 -20.32 -15.63
C VAL A 40 8.24 -20.03 -14.13
N CYS A 41 9.41 -20.13 -13.50
CA CYS A 41 9.59 -19.77 -12.08
C CYS A 41 9.40 -18.26 -11.80
N VAL A 42 9.69 -17.41 -12.78
CA VAL A 42 9.50 -15.93 -12.64
C VAL A 42 8.04 -15.53 -12.86
N PHE A 43 7.24 -16.35 -13.57
CA PHE A 43 5.83 -16.07 -13.87
C PHE A 43 4.83 -16.85 -13.00
N VAL A 44 5.25 -17.48 -11.92
CA VAL A 44 4.29 -17.93 -10.92
C VAL A 44 3.80 -16.67 -10.19
N PRO A 45 2.60 -16.14 -10.50
CA PRO A 45 2.02 -15.13 -9.62
C PRO A 45 1.99 -15.77 -8.25
N GLY A 46 2.64 -15.11 -7.26
CA GLY A 46 2.62 -15.61 -5.89
C GLY A 46 1.17 -15.93 -5.56
N ALA A 47 0.85 -17.21 -5.41
CA ALA A 47 -0.44 -17.60 -4.89
C ALA A 47 -0.49 -17.03 -3.48
N ALA A 48 -1.09 -15.83 -3.35
CA ALA A 48 -1.45 -15.31 -2.06
C ALA A 48 -2.28 -16.42 -1.42
N ALA A 49 -1.77 -17.02 -0.37
CA ALA A 49 -2.50 -18.03 0.37
C ALA A 49 -3.84 -17.37 0.70
N ALA A 50 -4.95 -17.99 0.29
CA ALA A 50 -6.26 -17.51 0.65
C ALA A 50 -6.29 -17.47 2.18
N GLY A 51 -6.23 -16.27 2.75
CA GLY A 51 -6.34 -16.08 4.17
C GLY A 51 -7.71 -16.59 4.67
N PRO A 52 -7.88 -16.72 5.97
CA PRO A 52 -9.16 -17.16 6.53
C PRO A 52 -10.26 -16.21 6.03
N ALA A 53 -11.33 -16.78 5.46
CA ALA A 53 -12.50 -16.01 5.09
C ALA A 53 -13.11 -15.38 6.35
N LEU A 54 -12.92 -14.08 6.53
CA LEU A 54 -13.53 -13.33 7.61
C LEU A 54 -14.95 -12.96 7.16
N SER A 55 -15.93 -13.79 7.52
CA SER A 55 -17.32 -13.68 7.04
C SER A 55 -18.02 -12.38 7.44
N ALA A 56 -17.49 -11.65 8.42
CA ALA A 56 -18.01 -10.36 8.88
C ALA A 56 -17.31 -9.14 8.25
N THR A 57 -16.26 -9.34 7.46
CA THR A 57 -15.44 -8.28 6.89
C THR A 57 -15.65 -8.22 5.39
N ARG A 58 -16.06 -7.08 4.87
CA ARG A 58 -16.29 -6.88 3.44
C ARG A 58 -14.99 -6.86 2.64
N ALA A 59 -13.99 -6.17 3.15
CA ALA A 59 -12.65 -6.12 2.57
C ALA A 59 -11.58 -6.10 3.64
N TYR A 60 -10.42 -6.67 3.37
CA TYR A 60 -9.23 -6.56 4.22
C TYR A 60 -7.95 -6.73 3.42
N CYS A 61 -6.86 -6.19 3.96
CA CYS A 61 -5.50 -6.44 3.50
C CYS A 61 -4.60 -6.59 4.73
N ILE A 62 -3.85 -7.69 4.79
CA ILE A 62 -2.84 -7.94 5.82
C ILE A 62 -1.49 -7.95 5.13
N ILE A 63 -0.61 -7.06 5.55
CA ILE A 63 0.74 -6.91 5.00
C ILE A 63 1.79 -7.14 6.09
N ASP A 64 2.91 -7.68 5.70
CA ASP A 64 4.12 -7.67 6.51
C ASP A 64 4.73 -6.26 6.43
N ALA A 65 4.87 -5.60 7.56
CA ALA A 65 5.30 -4.20 7.63
C ALA A 65 6.76 -3.97 7.21
N ASP A 66 7.61 -4.98 7.38
CA ASP A 66 9.04 -4.87 7.06
C ASP A 66 9.31 -5.10 5.58
N THR A 67 8.58 -6.00 4.96
CA THR A 67 8.80 -6.43 3.57
C THR A 67 7.79 -5.88 2.57
N GLY A 68 6.64 -5.37 3.05
CA GLY A 68 5.51 -4.96 2.21
C GLY A 68 4.76 -6.14 1.56
N LEU A 69 5.08 -7.38 1.94
CA LEU A 69 4.43 -8.57 1.38
C LEU A 69 2.98 -8.67 1.84
N VAL A 70 2.05 -8.81 0.89
CA VAL A 70 0.65 -9.11 1.20
C VAL A 70 0.54 -10.56 1.67
N LEU A 71 0.21 -10.75 2.94
CA LEU A 71 0.05 -12.06 3.58
C LEU A 71 -1.35 -12.65 3.35
N ALA A 72 -2.38 -11.79 3.36
CA ALA A 72 -3.75 -12.18 3.09
C ALA A 72 -4.57 -10.96 2.65
N GLN A 73 -5.56 -11.18 1.79
CA GLN A 73 -6.43 -10.12 1.30
C GLN A 73 -7.81 -10.66 0.92
N GLN A 74 -8.79 -9.78 0.97
CA GLN A 74 -10.11 -9.98 0.39
C GLN A 74 -10.62 -8.63 -0.10
N ASN A 75 -11.04 -8.54 -1.36
CA ASN A 75 -11.61 -7.33 -1.98
C ASN A 75 -10.80 -6.05 -1.71
N MET A 76 -9.46 -6.14 -1.60
CA MET A 76 -8.61 -5.02 -1.18
C MET A 76 -8.63 -3.82 -2.13
N ASN A 77 -9.10 -4.01 -3.36
CA ASN A 77 -9.23 -2.96 -4.37
C ASN A 77 -10.70 -2.51 -4.56
N GLU A 78 -11.62 -2.96 -3.72
CA GLU A 78 -13.00 -2.50 -3.75
C GLU A 78 -13.09 -1.10 -3.15
N GLU A 79 -13.76 -0.17 -3.86
CA GLU A 79 -14.04 1.17 -3.34
C GLU A 79 -15.13 1.06 -2.27
N LEU A 80 -14.80 1.50 -1.06
CA LEU A 80 -15.67 1.40 0.10
C LEU A 80 -15.58 2.67 0.93
N HIS A 81 -16.65 3.02 1.60
CA HIS A 81 -16.62 4.07 2.61
C HIS A 81 -15.87 3.55 3.85
N PRO A 82 -14.68 4.10 4.16
CA PRO A 82 -13.80 3.52 5.19
C PRO A 82 -14.22 3.93 6.61
N ALA A 83 -15.18 4.83 6.76
CA ALA A 83 -15.56 5.42 8.04
C ALA A 83 -14.34 5.97 8.78
N SER A 84 -14.22 5.74 10.08
CA SER A 84 -13.12 6.26 10.91
C SER A 84 -11.71 5.78 10.53
N ILE A 85 -11.57 4.82 9.62
CA ILE A 85 -10.25 4.48 9.06
C ILE A 85 -9.65 5.67 8.30
N THR A 86 -10.48 6.58 7.78
CA THR A 86 -10.08 7.88 7.21
C THR A 86 -9.10 8.64 8.09
N LYS A 87 -9.28 8.61 9.40
CA LYS A 87 -8.45 9.32 10.38
C LYS A 87 -6.98 8.89 10.37
N VAL A 88 -6.66 7.72 9.80
CA VAL A 88 -5.27 7.30 9.61
C VAL A 88 -4.51 8.28 8.72
N MET A 89 -5.13 8.78 7.65
CA MET A 89 -4.52 9.80 6.78
C MET A 89 -4.37 11.12 7.52
N THR A 90 -5.41 11.57 8.21
CA THR A 90 -5.38 12.81 9.01
C THR A 90 -4.28 12.77 10.07
N LEU A 91 -4.20 11.68 10.81
CA LEU A 91 -3.15 11.47 11.84
C LEU A 91 -1.76 11.44 11.21
N GLY A 92 -1.59 10.72 10.10
CA GLY A 92 -0.31 10.62 9.39
C GLY A 92 0.22 11.99 9.00
N LEU A 93 -0.61 12.81 8.35
CA LEU A 93 -0.24 14.17 7.92
C LEU A 93 0.02 15.12 9.10
N ALA A 94 -0.78 15.03 10.17
CA ALA A 94 -0.53 15.84 11.38
C ALA A 94 0.80 15.47 12.03
N CYS A 95 1.11 14.18 12.10
CA CYS A 95 2.40 13.67 12.59
C CYS A 95 3.55 14.14 11.72
N GLU A 96 3.43 14.06 10.42
CA GLU A 96 4.45 14.52 9.47
C GLU A 96 4.71 16.03 9.62
N LYS A 97 3.64 16.83 9.67
CA LYS A 97 3.77 18.29 9.88
C LYS A 97 4.41 18.67 11.19
N ALA A 98 4.18 17.90 12.25
CA ALA A 98 4.75 18.14 13.57
C ALA A 98 6.27 17.93 13.61
N GLN A 99 6.83 17.07 12.75
CA GLN A 99 8.26 16.75 12.68
C GLN A 99 8.90 16.43 14.03
N GLY A 100 8.15 15.74 14.90
CA GLY A 100 8.59 15.38 16.25
C GLY A 100 8.40 16.45 17.32
N ASN A 101 7.91 17.65 16.98
CA ASN A 101 7.59 18.71 17.95
C ASN A 101 6.16 18.55 18.48
N TRP A 102 5.92 17.44 19.18
CA TRP A 102 4.57 17.09 19.66
C TRP A 102 4.08 17.98 20.81
N ASP A 103 4.98 18.28 21.76
CA ASP A 103 4.64 18.95 23.02
C ASP A 103 4.66 20.48 22.93
N GLY A 104 5.28 21.01 21.86
CA GLY A 104 5.43 22.44 21.66
C GLY A 104 4.28 23.13 20.93
N VAL A 105 3.40 22.34 20.32
CA VAL A 105 2.30 22.85 19.47
C VAL A 105 0.99 22.83 20.26
N LYS A 106 0.31 24.00 20.29
CA LYS A 106 -1.06 24.12 20.78
C LYS A 106 -1.96 24.59 19.66
N LEU A 107 -3.10 23.97 19.54
CA LEU A 107 -4.12 24.23 18.54
C LEU A 107 -5.26 24.98 19.21
N THR A 108 -5.82 25.98 18.53
CA THR A 108 -7.01 26.71 18.99
C THR A 108 -8.22 26.12 18.28
N VAL A 109 -9.17 25.63 19.03
CA VAL A 109 -10.42 25.07 18.49
C VAL A 109 -11.23 26.19 17.84
N SER A 110 -11.53 25.99 16.55
CA SER A 110 -12.35 26.92 15.79
C SER A 110 -13.86 26.64 15.96
N HIS A 111 -14.68 27.56 15.48
CA HIS A 111 -16.12 27.35 15.36
C HIS A 111 -16.43 26.12 14.51
N ASP A 112 -15.75 26.00 13.37
CA ASP A 112 -16.03 24.95 12.39
C ASP A 112 -15.62 23.55 12.89
N ASP A 113 -14.58 23.43 13.74
CA ASP A 113 -14.18 22.17 14.35
C ASP A 113 -15.33 21.50 15.13
N VAL A 114 -16.18 22.29 15.74
CA VAL A 114 -17.27 21.83 16.61
C VAL A 114 -18.62 21.85 15.89
N TYR A 115 -18.96 22.98 15.27
CA TYR A 115 -20.33 23.18 14.77
C TYR A 115 -20.59 22.54 13.41
N SER A 116 -19.55 22.23 12.61
CA SER A 116 -19.71 21.43 11.39
C SER A 116 -20.24 20.02 11.65
N LEU A 117 -20.12 19.54 12.89
CA LEU A 117 -20.62 18.24 13.34
C LEU A 117 -22.03 18.32 13.98
N ALA A 118 -22.60 19.50 14.07
CA ALA A 118 -23.91 19.70 14.72
C ALA A 118 -25.00 18.88 14.03
N GLY A 119 -25.78 18.13 14.82
CA GLY A 119 -26.84 17.27 14.31
C GLY A 119 -26.35 15.90 13.79
N THR A 120 -25.06 15.60 13.85
CA THR A 120 -24.52 14.27 13.59
C THR A 120 -24.48 13.46 14.90
N ASP A 121 -24.83 12.18 14.84
CA ASP A 121 -24.64 11.24 15.95
C ASP A 121 -23.24 10.62 15.84
N SER A 122 -22.22 11.48 15.94
CA SER A 122 -20.83 11.08 15.70
C SER A 122 -19.96 11.17 16.97
N SER A 123 -18.92 10.35 17.03
CA SER A 123 -17.97 10.37 18.15
C SER A 123 -17.25 11.71 18.25
N HIS A 124 -17.22 12.31 19.43
CA HIS A 124 -16.50 13.55 19.73
C HIS A 124 -16.07 13.57 21.20
N ILE A 125 -15.15 14.44 21.56
CA ILE A 125 -14.72 14.67 22.95
C ILE A 125 -15.26 15.97 23.55
N ALA A 126 -16.20 16.59 22.85
CA ALA A 126 -16.87 17.84 23.25
C ALA A 126 -15.90 19.01 23.42
N LEU A 127 -15.04 19.23 22.46
CA LEU A 127 -14.18 20.42 22.41
C LEU A 127 -15.03 21.69 22.40
N LEU A 128 -14.51 22.76 22.98
CA LEU A 128 -15.18 24.05 23.05
C LEU A 128 -14.46 25.05 22.13
N GLU A 129 -15.23 25.85 21.40
CA GLU A 129 -14.69 26.96 20.62
C GLU A 129 -13.76 27.85 21.45
N GLY A 130 -12.57 28.15 20.95
CA GLY A 130 -11.55 28.93 21.63
C GLY A 130 -10.67 28.15 22.62
N GLU A 131 -10.96 26.86 22.84
CA GLU A 131 -10.13 26.01 23.69
C GLU A 131 -8.74 25.85 23.09
N GLN A 132 -7.72 25.77 23.97
CA GLN A 132 -6.33 25.53 23.58
C GLN A 132 -5.98 24.07 23.84
N VAL A 133 -5.87 23.27 22.80
CA VAL A 133 -5.63 21.83 22.86
C VAL A 133 -4.17 21.54 22.46
N PRO A 134 -3.37 20.86 23.30
CA PRO A 134 -2.08 20.36 22.87
C PRO A 134 -2.22 19.42 21.67
N LEU A 135 -1.30 19.52 20.70
CA LEU A 135 -1.32 18.65 19.52
C LEU A 135 -1.36 17.16 19.91
N THR A 136 -0.58 16.78 20.91
CA THR A 136 -0.56 15.41 21.44
C THR A 136 -1.92 14.95 21.89
N ASP A 137 -2.68 15.80 22.59
CA ASP A 137 -4.02 15.46 23.08
C ASP A 137 -5.02 15.33 21.92
N ALA A 138 -4.94 16.21 20.90
CA ALA A 138 -5.76 16.10 19.70
C ALA A 138 -5.48 14.80 18.92
N LEU A 139 -4.21 14.39 18.81
CA LEU A 139 -3.80 13.12 18.19
C LEU A 139 -4.38 11.92 18.95
N TYR A 140 -4.24 11.90 20.28
CA TYR A 140 -4.80 10.82 21.11
C TYR A 140 -6.33 10.79 21.06
N ALA A 141 -7.00 11.93 21.11
CA ALA A 141 -8.44 12.03 21.02
C ALA A 141 -8.95 11.45 19.66
N THR A 142 -8.30 11.86 18.58
CA THR A 142 -8.63 11.36 17.25
C THR A 142 -8.44 9.84 17.13
N GLN A 143 -7.33 9.31 17.67
CA GLN A 143 -7.00 7.88 17.54
C GLN A 143 -7.80 7.01 18.51
N MET A 144 -7.89 7.39 19.78
CA MET A 144 -8.41 6.51 20.83
C MET A 144 -9.93 6.64 21.03
N ALA A 145 -10.45 7.87 20.96
CA ALA A 145 -11.88 8.14 21.07
C ALA A 145 -12.57 8.23 19.70
N SER A 146 -11.80 8.14 18.61
CA SER A 146 -12.32 8.38 17.26
C SER A 146 -13.01 9.75 17.12
N ALA A 147 -12.53 10.75 17.88
CA ALA A 147 -13.15 12.06 18.01
C ALA A 147 -13.12 12.82 16.68
N ASN A 148 -14.29 13.23 16.19
CA ASN A 148 -14.40 13.92 14.90
C ASN A 148 -14.07 15.41 15.03
N ASP A 149 -14.41 16.04 16.15
CA ASP A 149 -14.01 17.42 16.49
C ASP A 149 -12.48 17.57 16.57
N ALA A 150 -11.81 16.59 17.19
CA ALA A 150 -10.34 16.56 17.20
C ALA A 150 -9.75 16.28 15.80
N ALA A 151 -10.43 15.48 14.97
CA ALA A 151 -10.00 15.26 13.58
C ALA A 151 -10.13 16.52 12.72
N ASN A 152 -11.19 17.31 12.91
CA ASN A 152 -11.34 18.62 12.28
C ASN A 152 -10.22 19.57 12.69
N LEU A 153 -9.95 19.69 13.99
CA LEU A 153 -8.86 20.49 14.53
C LEU A 153 -7.50 20.10 13.94
N LEU A 154 -7.25 18.81 13.78
CA LEU A 154 -6.04 18.32 13.09
C LEU A 154 -6.03 18.68 11.61
N ALA A 155 -7.17 18.62 10.93
CA ALA A 155 -7.28 19.04 9.53
C ALA A 155 -6.99 20.53 9.35
N GLU A 156 -7.50 21.40 10.22
CA GLU A 156 -7.13 22.83 10.23
C GLU A 156 -5.61 23.02 10.45
N TYR A 157 -5.04 22.29 11.39
CA TYR A 157 -3.60 22.31 11.61
C TYR A 157 -2.83 21.93 10.34
N ILE A 158 -3.22 20.85 9.66
CA ILE A 158 -2.57 20.39 8.42
C ILE A 158 -2.76 21.43 7.31
N GLY A 159 -3.99 21.92 7.11
CA GLY A 159 -4.44 22.78 6.02
C GLY A 159 -4.07 24.25 6.15
N GLY A 160 -3.42 24.64 7.24
CA GLY A 160 -3.04 26.04 7.46
C GLY A 160 -4.16 26.96 7.93
N GLY A 161 -5.14 26.40 8.66
CA GLY A 161 -6.21 27.11 9.34
C GLY A 161 -7.62 26.87 8.80
N THR A 162 -7.81 25.88 7.94
CA THR A 162 -9.15 25.47 7.47
C THR A 162 -9.26 23.96 7.35
N ILE A 163 -10.44 23.40 7.63
CA ILE A 163 -10.74 21.97 7.45
C ILE A 163 -10.57 21.58 5.98
N ASP A 164 -11.11 22.39 5.06
CA ASP A 164 -11.02 22.13 3.62
C ASP A 164 -9.55 22.07 3.13
N GLY A 165 -8.70 22.97 3.62
CA GLY A 165 -7.27 22.94 3.33
C GLY A 165 -6.61 21.64 3.82
N GLY A 166 -7.06 21.10 4.95
CA GLY A 166 -6.63 19.79 5.45
C GLY A 166 -7.05 18.65 4.54
N VAL A 167 -8.31 18.67 4.08
CA VAL A 167 -8.84 17.68 3.14
C VAL A 167 -8.11 17.74 1.80
N GLU A 168 -7.79 18.95 1.31
CA GLU A 168 -6.98 19.13 0.11
C GLU A 168 -5.60 18.44 0.28
N LYS A 169 -4.95 18.61 1.42
CA LYS A 169 -3.67 17.94 1.74
C LYS A 169 -3.79 16.41 1.81
N MET A 170 -4.92 15.90 2.31
CA MET A 170 -5.18 14.45 2.30
C MET A 170 -5.29 13.90 0.88
N ASN A 171 -5.97 14.61 -0.02
CA ASN A 171 -6.09 14.23 -1.42
C ASN A 171 -4.76 14.39 -2.18
N GLU A 172 -4.00 15.46 -1.95
CA GLU A 172 -2.64 15.62 -2.49
C GLU A 172 -1.74 14.43 -2.08
N GLN A 173 -1.82 13.99 -0.83
CA GLN A 173 -1.06 12.85 -0.34
C GLN A 173 -1.51 11.53 -0.98
N ALA A 174 -2.81 11.35 -1.18
CA ALA A 174 -3.33 10.18 -1.89
C ALA A 174 -2.78 10.11 -3.32
N GLU A 175 -2.73 11.22 -4.04
CA GLU A 175 -2.14 11.31 -5.37
C GLU A 175 -0.64 11.00 -5.36
N GLN A 176 0.13 11.55 -4.41
CA GLN A 176 1.56 11.30 -4.26
C GLN A 176 1.87 9.82 -3.97
N LEU A 177 1.01 9.15 -3.21
CA LEU A 177 1.08 7.72 -2.93
C LEU A 177 0.58 6.86 -4.12
N GLY A 178 0.02 7.47 -5.17
CA GLY A 178 -0.51 6.78 -6.34
C GLY A 178 -1.82 6.04 -6.09
N LEU A 179 -2.60 6.48 -5.12
CA LEU A 179 -3.90 5.90 -4.74
C LEU A 179 -4.99 6.40 -5.69
N LYS A 180 -5.19 5.71 -6.81
CA LYS A 180 -6.05 6.15 -7.91
C LYS A 180 -7.57 6.09 -7.61
N HIS A 181 -7.95 5.36 -6.58
CA HIS A 181 -9.33 5.08 -6.20
C HIS A 181 -9.62 5.51 -4.76
N THR A 182 -8.87 6.53 -4.28
CA THR A 182 -9.01 7.08 -2.94
C THR A 182 -9.32 8.56 -3.06
N HIS A 183 -10.40 8.99 -2.42
CA HIS A 183 -10.79 10.39 -2.31
C HIS A 183 -11.28 10.68 -0.90
N PHE A 184 -10.89 11.81 -0.36
CA PHE A 184 -11.29 12.27 0.97
C PHE A 184 -12.21 13.49 0.83
N ALA A 185 -13.42 13.41 1.36
CA ALA A 185 -14.36 14.52 1.44
C ALA A 185 -14.31 15.24 2.80
N ASN A 186 -13.77 14.58 3.82
CA ASN A 186 -13.64 15.11 5.18
C ASN A 186 -12.52 14.37 5.95
N PRO A 187 -12.06 14.90 7.10
CA PRO A 187 -10.92 14.33 7.83
C PRO A 187 -11.27 13.16 8.75
N HIS A 188 -12.54 12.78 8.88
CA HIS A 188 -12.99 11.83 9.90
C HIS A 188 -13.77 10.63 9.38
N GLY A 189 -14.23 10.65 8.12
CA GLY A 189 -14.93 9.53 7.48
C GLY A 189 -16.42 9.41 7.81
N ILE A 190 -17.07 10.50 8.27
CA ILE A 190 -18.54 10.55 8.25
C ILE A 190 -18.94 10.59 6.79
N SER A 191 -19.69 9.59 6.35
CA SER A 191 -20.03 9.41 4.95
C SER A 191 -20.89 10.56 4.42
N GLY A 192 -20.36 11.23 3.38
CA GLY A 192 -21.13 11.92 2.37
C GLY A 192 -20.98 11.12 1.07
N ASP A 193 -21.77 11.42 0.06
CA ASP A 193 -21.78 10.69 -1.21
C ASP A 193 -20.44 10.78 -1.98
N ASP A 194 -19.53 11.65 -1.56
CA ASP A 194 -18.26 11.95 -2.23
C ASP A 194 -17.01 11.39 -1.50
N HIS A 195 -17.18 10.46 -0.52
CA HIS A 195 -16.06 9.95 0.30
C HIS A 195 -15.66 8.53 -0.10
#